data_e078d49fa31d504a7bd48a66c2911d93
#
_entry.id   e078d49fa31d504a7bd48a66c2911d93
#
_cell.length_a   1.000
_cell.length_b   1.000
_cell.length_c   1.000
_cell.angle_alpha   90.00
_cell.angle_beta   90.00
_cell.angle_gamma   90.00
#
_symmetry.space_group_name_H-M   'P 1'
#
loop_
_entity.id
_entity.type
_entity.pdbx_description
1 polymer ?
#
loop_
_entity_poly.entity_id
_entity_poly.type
_entity_poly.pdbx_seq_one_letter_code
_entity_poly.pdbx_strand_id
1 'polypeptide(L)'
;MHINPDHFLETHAGRVTTRERNEVAWEQCFHALDLALHNANLGTKVYVMIGSQGAGKSTWVLKNLMTLAEAIVFDAILVKRSERKPIIDAAKAHGVQLVAVWLKTPLELCIARNAKRPSDEIVSERAILNVYAAIEPPSLEEGFTEIIEVD
;
A
#
# COMPACT_ATOMS: atom_id res chain seq x y z
N MET A 1 -2.05 -12.55 0.28
CA MET A 1 -1.05 -12.00 1.24
C MET A 1 -1.18 -10.49 1.29
N HIS A 2 -1.22 -9.92 2.46
CA HIS A 2 -1.30 -8.47 2.68
C HIS A 2 0.03 -7.97 3.26
N ILE A 3 0.77 -7.22 2.48
CA ILE A 3 2.08 -6.65 2.85
C ILE A 3 1.88 -5.18 3.19
N ASN A 4 2.16 -4.82 4.44
CA ASN A 4 2.01 -3.45 4.93
C ASN A 4 3.13 -3.17 5.93
N PRO A 5 3.93 -2.08 5.76
CA PRO A 5 4.99 -1.73 6.71
C PRO A 5 4.48 -1.60 8.14
N ASP A 6 3.26 -1.12 8.33
CA ASP A 6 2.68 -0.93 9.65
C ASP A 6 2.58 -2.23 10.45
N HIS A 7 2.42 -3.38 9.78
CA HIS A 7 2.39 -4.69 10.45
C HIS A 7 3.71 -5.02 11.15
N PHE A 8 4.81 -4.46 10.70
CA PHE A 8 6.15 -4.67 11.29
C PHE A 8 6.50 -3.61 12.34
N LEU A 9 5.62 -2.64 12.57
CA LEU A 9 5.81 -1.58 13.55
C LEU A 9 5.05 -1.84 14.87
N GLU A 10 4.23 -2.88 14.91
CA GLU A 10 3.45 -3.23 16.10
C GLU A 10 4.35 -3.77 17.22
N THR A 11 4.02 -3.39 18.46
CA THR A 11 4.66 -3.88 19.68
C THR A 11 3.59 -4.22 20.73
N HIS A 12 3.98 -4.78 21.86
CA HIS A 12 3.08 -5.01 22.99
C HIS A 12 2.44 -3.72 23.52
N ALA A 13 3.11 -2.58 23.32
CA ALA A 13 2.64 -1.26 23.74
C ALA A 13 1.93 -0.50 22.60
N GLY A 14 1.63 -1.16 21.47
CA GLY A 14 1.06 -0.56 20.29
C GLY A 14 2.10 -0.31 19.18
N ARG A 15 1.75 0.51 18.21
CA ARG A 15 2.63 0.81 17.08
C ARG A 15 3.72 1.79 17.49
N VAL A 16 4.97 1.42 17.25
CA VAL A 16 6.14 2.28 17.49
C VAL A 16 6.83 2.59 16.17
N THR A 17 6.87 3.86 15.81
CA THR A 17 7.47 4.34 14.57
C THR A 17 8.70 5.17 14.87
N THR A 18 9.87 4.68 14.46
CA THR A 18 11.11 5.43 14.41
C THR A 18 11.67 5.31 13.00
N ARG A 19 12.64 6.15 12.65
CA ARG A 19 13.30 6.08 11.34
C ARG A 19 13.88 4.69 11.09
N GLU A 20 14.62 4.17 12.05
CA GLU A 20 15.28 2.86 11.96
C GLU A 20 14.27 1.72 11.87
N ARG A 21 13.21 1.78 12.69
CA ARG A 21 12.14 0.78 12.64
C ARG A 21 11.40 0.80 11.31
N ASN A 22 11.17 1.99 10.78
CA ASN A 22 10.50 2.16 9.50
C ASN A 22 11.36 1.61 8.33
N GLU A 23 12.66 1.86 8.35
CA GLU A 23 13.59 1.30 7.36
C GLU A 23 13.58 -0.22 7.38
N VAL A 24 13.64 -0.83 8.57
CA VAL A 24 13.57 -2.29 8.73
C VAL A 24 12.20 -2.82 8.26
N ALA A 25 11.11 -2.12 8.58
CA ALA A 25 9.77 -2.51 8.14
C ALA A 25 9.67 -2.56 6.62
N TRP A 26 10.22 -1.58 5.92
CA TRP A 26 10.25 -1.57 4.45
C TRP A 26 11.11 -2.70 3.87
N GLU A 27 12.28 -2.97 4.46
CA GLU A 27 13.12 -4.12 4.06
C GLU A 27 12.35 -5.44 4.20
N GLN A 28 11.62 -5.60 5.29
CA GLN A 28 10.80 -6.78 5.53
C GLN A 28 9.65 -6.89 4.52
N CYS A 29 9.06 -5.78 4.13
CA CYS A 29 8.03 -5.75 3.08
C CYS A 29 8.58 -6.21 1.75
N PHE A 30 9.74 -5.72 1.33
CA PHE A 30 10.37 -6.14 0.07
C PHE A 30 10.81 -7.60 0.11
N HIS A 31 11.29 -8.08 1.26
CA HIS A 31 11.60 -9.50 1.44
C HIS A 31 10.34 -10.36 1.31
N ALA A 32 9.24 -9.97 1.94
CA ALA A 32 7.96 -10.66 1.84
C ALA A 32 7.44 -10.68 0.40
N LEU A 33 7.58 -9.56 -0.31
CA LEU A 33 7.20 -9.46 -1.72
C LEU A 33 8.02 -10.44 -2.58
N ASP A 34 9.32 -10.46 -2.39
CA ASP A 34 10.22 -11.34 -3.14
C ASP A 34 9.87 -12.83 -2.93
N LEU A 35 9.66 -13.23 -1.68
CA LEU A 35 9.22 -14.59 -1.38
C LEU A 35 7.87 -14.93 -2.02
N ALA A 36 6.91 -14.01 -1.95
CA ALA A 36 5.59 -14.21 -2.54
C ALA A 36 5.68 -14.32 -4.07
N LEU A 37 6.51 -13.53 -4.71
CA LEU A 37 6.72 -13.57 -6.16
C LEU A 37 7.40 -14.87 -6.60
N HIS A 38 8.34 -15.40 -5.81
CA HIS A 38 8.95 -16.71 -6.07
C HIS A 38 7.93 -17.85 -6.03
N ASN A 39 6.92 -17.73 -5.19
CA ASN A 39 5.84 -18.73 -5.04
C ASN A 39 4.63 -18.43 -5.91
N ALA A 40 4.70 -17.41 -6.77
CA ALA A 40 3.58 -17.02 -7.63
C ALA A 40 3.30 -18.06 -8.71
N ASN A 41 2.02 -18.19 -9.07
CA ASN A 41 1.55 -19.02 -10.17
C ASN A 41 0.89 -18.14 -11.25
N LEU A 42 0.32 -18.75 -12.28
CA LEU A 42 -0.28 -18.04 -13.42
C LEU A 42 -1.47 -17.14 -13.04
N GLY A 43 -2.14 -17.45 -11.92
CA GLY A 43 -3.28 -16.65 -11.45
C GLY A 43 -2.90 -15.54 -10.49
N THR A 44 -1.65 -15.49 -10.03
CA THR A 44 -1.19 -14.48 -9.06
C THR A 44 -1.13 -13.11 -9.67
N LYS A 45 -1.65 -12.10 -8.94
CA LYS A 45 -1.54 -10.68 -9.30
C LYS A 45 -1.03 -9.89 -8.12
N VAL A 46 -0.25 -8.85 -8.39
CA VAL A 46 0.17 -7.87 -7.38
C VAL A 46 -0.76 -6.68 -7.43
N TYR A 47 -1.41 -6.40 -6.32
CA TYR A 47 -2.26 -5.22 -6.15
C TYR A 47 -1.48 -4.16 -5.39
N VAL A 48 -1.31 -3.00 -6.00
CA VAL A 48 -0.61 -1.84 -5.40
C VAL A 48 -1.67 -0.84 -4.95
N MET A 49 -1.74 -0.61 -3.64
CA MET A 49 -2.71 0.30 -3.05
C MET A 49 -2.20 1.73 -3.12
N ILE A 50 -2.99 2.64 -3.67
CA ILE A 50 -2.60 4.05 -3.86
C ILE A 50 -3.63 4.95 -3.19
N GLY A 51 -3.16 5.77 -2.28
CA GLY A 51 -3.99 6.71 -1.53
C GLY A 51 -3.24 7.23 -0.31
N SER A 52 -3.70 8.35 0.24
CA SER A 52 -3.11 8.93 1.45
C SER A 52 -3.55 8.15 2.70
N GLN A 53 -2.98 8.51 3.84
CA GLN A 53 -3.46 8.02 5.12
C GLN A 53 -4.95 8.40 5.28
N GLY A 54 -5.74 7.47 5.80
CA GLY A 54 -7.19 7.68 5.97
C GLY A 54 -8.01 7.53 4.70
N ALA A 55 -7.41 7.17 3.56
CA ALA A 55 -8.14 6.97 2.31
C ALA A 55 -9.00 5.69 2.30
N GLY A 56 -8.71 4.74 3.20
CA GLY A 56 -9.47 3.49 3.29
C GLY A 56 -8.79 2.30 2.62
N LYS A 57 -7.47 2.36 2.41
CA LYS A 57 -6.70 1.28 1.77
C LYS A 57 -6.87 -0.06 2.49
N SER A 58 -6.54 -0.12 3.77
CA SER A 58 -6.64 -1.36 4.54
C SER A 58 -8.07 -1.86 4.64
N THR A 59 -9.04 -0.96 4.73
CA THR A 59 -10.47 -1.33 4.72
C THR A 59 -10.87 -2.00 3.41
N TRP A 60 -10.42 -1.43 2.29
CA TRP A 60 -10.67 -2.02 0.97
C TRP A 60 -10.04 -3.42 0.87
N VAL A 61 -8.80 -3.56 1.34
CA VAL A 61 -8.10 -4.86 1.35
C VAL A 61 -8.89 -5.88 2.14
N LEU A 62 -9.29 -5.56 3.37
CA LEU A 62 -10.05 -6.48 4.22
C LEU A 62 -11.37 -6.92 3.58
N LYS A 63 -12.06 -6.01 2.89
CA LYS A 63 -13.32 -6.32 2.22
C LYS A 63 -13.17 -7.20 0.99
N ASN A 64 -12.04 -7.10 0.31
CA ASN A 64 -11.84 -7.74 -1.00
C ASN A 64 -10.89 -8.94 -0.96
N LEU A 65 -10.08 -9.08 0.09
CA LEU A 65 -9.04 -10.11 0.17
C LEU A 65 -9.58 -11.53 -0.03
N MET A 66 -10.77 -11.82 0.47
CA MET A 66 -11.40 -13.14 0.36
C MET A 66 -11.78 -13.48 -1.09
N THR A 67 -12.03 -12.47 -1.92
CA THR A 67 -12.43 -12.65 -3.33
C THR A 67 -11.25 -12.53 -4.29
N LEU A 68 -10.11 -12.04 -3.80
CA LEU A 68 -8.88 -11.89 -4.58
C LEU A 68 -8.00 -13.13 -4.38
N ALA A 69 -8.37 -14.22 -5.06
CA ALA A 69 -7.61 -15.46 -4.98
C ALA A 69 -6.16 -15.25 -5.41
N GLU A 70 -5.23 -15.73 -4.58
CA GLU A 70 -3.79 -15.69 -4.85
C GLU A 70 -3.22 -14.30 -5.03
N ALA A 71 -3.86 -13.28 -4.45
CA ALA A 71 -3.40 -11.91 -4.52
C ALA A 71 -2.21 -11.65 -3.58
N ILE A 72 -1.27 -10.87 -4.10
CA ILE A 72 -0.24 -10.21 -3.30
C ILE A 72 -0.67 -8.74 -3.23
N VAL A 73 -1.02 -8.25 -2.03
CA VAL A 73 -1.45 -6.87 -1.86
C VAL A 73 -0.34 -6.09 -1.15
N PHE A 74 0.19 -5.07 -1.82
CA PHE A 74 1.18 -4.17 -1.23
C PHE A 74 0.47 -2.86 -0.84
N ASP A 75 0.32 -2.67 0.46
CA ASP A 75 -0.45 -1.59 1.07
C ASP A 75 0.48 -0.69 1.90
N ALA A 76 0.91 0.39 1.29
CA ALA A 76 1.81 1.38 1.90
C ALA A 76 1.52 2.76 1.31
N ILE A 77 2.30 3.75 1.72
CA ILE A 77 2.23 5.07 1.07
C ILE A 77 3.04 5.00 -0.22
N LEU A 78 2.35 4.90 -1.33
CA LEU A 78 2.89 4.67 -2.67
C LEU A 78 2.31 5.66 -3.68
N VAL A 79 2.24 6.92 -3.28
CA VAL A 79 1.56 7.96 -4.07
C VAL A 79 2.38 8.48 -5.24
N LYS A 80 3.71 8.34 -5.19
CA LYS A 80 4.60 8.76 -6.28
C LYS A 80 4.99 7.57 -7.16
N ARG A 81 5.16 7.83 -8.45
CA ARG A 81 5.64 6.81 -9.39
C ARG A 81 6.97 6.22 -8.98
N SER A 82 7.89 7.04 -8.47
CA SER A 82 9.20 6.60 -7.99
C SER A 82 9.10 5.60 -6.83
N GLU A 83 8.11 5.76 -5.97
CA GLU A 83 7.87 4.87 -4.83
C GLU A 83 7.29 3.52 -5.27
N ARG A 84 6.51 3.50 -6.32
CA ARG A 84 5.90 2.29 -6.89
C ARG A 84 6.87 1.47 -7.76
N LYS A 85 7.84 2.15 -8.36
CA LYS A 85 8.74 1.53 -9.34
C LYS A 85 9.44 0.26 -8.87
N PRO A 86 10.03 0.18 -7.66
CA PRO A 86 10.67 -1.06 -7.20
C PRO A 86 9.71 -2.25 -7.14
N ILE A 87 8.45 -2.03 -6.75
CA ILE A 87 7.43 -3.07 -6.67
C ILE A 87 7.07 -3.53 -8.08
N ILE A 88 6.87 -2.59 -8.98
CA ILE A 88 6.52 -2.86 -10.38
C ILE A 88 7.66 -3.64 -11.05
N ASP A 89 8.89 -3.22 -10.88
CA ASP A 89 10.06 -3.89 -11.47
C ASP A 89 10.20 -5.32 -10.94
N ALA A 90 9.99 -5.53 -9.65
CA ALA A 90 10.05 -6.87 -9.05
C ALA A 90 8.97 -7.80 -9.62
N ALA A 91 7.73 -7.32 -9.72
CA ALA A 91 6.63 -8.12 -10.27
C ALA A 91 6.86 -8.45 -11.74
N LYS A 92 7.33 -7.50 -12.54
CA LYS A 92 7.67 -7.72 -13.95
C LYS A 92 8.78 -8.74 -14.13
N ALA A 93 9.80 -8.70 -13.28
CA ALA A 93 10.92 -9.65 -13.33
C ALA A 93 10.45 -11.10 -13.12
N HIS A 94 9.35 -11.30 -12.42
CA HIS A 94 8.73 -12.61 -12.18
C HIS A 94 7.56 -12.90 -13.15
N GLY A 95 7.27 -12.02 -14.09
CA GLY A 95 6.16 -12.20 -15.03
C GLY A 95 4.78 -12.13 -14.38
N VAL A 96 4.65 -11.47 -13.22
CA VAL A 96 3.41 -11.35 -12.48
C VAL A 96 2.70 -10.05 -12.86
N GLN A 97 1.38 -10.13 -13.12
CA GLN A 97 0.56 -8.98 -13.48
C GLN A 97 0.37 -8.02 -12.29
N LEU A 98 0.25 -6.75 -12.62
CA LEU A 98 0.11 -5.66 -11.66
C LEU A 98 -1.23 -4.94 -11.83
N VAL A 99 -1.92 -4.73 -10.72
CA VAL A 99 -3.16 -3.97 -10.66
C VAL A 99 -2.96 -2.81 -9.69
N ALA A 100 -3.27 -1.60 -10.13
CA ALA A 100 -3.33 -0.44 -9.24
C ALA A 100 -4.73 -0.32 -8.64
N VAL A 101 -4.81 -0.10 -7.34
CA VAL A 101 -6.08 0.23 -6.66
C VAL A 101 -5.94 1.64 -6.12
N TRP A 102 -6.60 2.57 -6.75
CA TRP A 102 -6.49 3.99 -6.44
C TRP A 102 -7.70 4.47 -5.66
N LEU A 103 -7.50 4.75 -4.37
CA LEU A 103 -8.51 5.29 -3.47
C LEU A 103 -8.55 6.80 -3.63
N LYS A 104 -9.57 7.32 -4.29
CA LYS A 104 -9.74 8.75 -4.61
C LYS A 104 -10.49 9.50 -3.52
N THR A 105 -10.39 9.05 -2.28
CA THR A 105 -11.07 9.64 -1.14
C THR A 105 -10.70 11.11 -0.98
N PRO A 106 -11.68 12.03 -0.84
CA PRO A 106 -11.41 13.45 -0.64
C PRO A 106 -10.54 13.72 0.59
N LEU A 107 -9.72 14.76 0.51
CA LEU A 107 -8.78 15.13 1.57
C LEU A 107 -9.45 15.31 2.93
N GLU A 108 -10.60 16.00 2.96
CA GLU A 108 -11.33 16.27 4.21
C GLU A 108 -11.75 14.98 4.90
N LEU A 109 -12.15 13.97 4.12
CA LEU A 109 -12.55 12.68 4.67
C LEU A 109 -11.34 11.89 5.16
N CYS A 110 -10.20 11.99 4.47
CA CYS A 110 -8.95 11.38 4.93
C CYS A 110 -8.54 11.94 6.29
N ILE A 111 -8.60 13.26 6.45
CA ILE A 111 -8.28 13.96 7.71
C ILE A 111 -9.25 13.52 8.82
N ALA A 112 -10.55 13.51 8.53
CA ALA A 112 -11.57 13.11 9.51
C ALA A 112 -11.39 11.66 9.97
N ARG A 113 -11.11 10.75 9.05
CA ARG A 113 -10.87 9.34 9.37
C ARG A 113 -9.59 9.14 10.18
N ASN A 114 -8.53 9.87 9.85
CA ASN A 114 -7.28 9.81 10.61
C ASN A 114 -7.50 10.19 12.08
N ALA A 115 -8.29 11.24 12.34
CA ALA A 115 -8.58 11.71 13.70
C ALA A 115 -9.30 10.67 14.56
N LYS A 116 -9.99 9.71 13.95
CA LYS A 116 -10.73 8.63 14.63
C LYS A 116 -9.94 7.35 14.82
N ARG A 117 -8.70 7.30 14.34
CA ARG A 117 -7.84 6.11 14.48
C ARG A 117 -7.36 5.96 15.91
N PRO A 118 -6.91 4.75 16.33
CA PRO A 118 -6.22 4.59 17.61
C PRO A 118 -5.06 5.57 17.72
N SER A 119 -4.78 6.06 18.94
CA SER A 119 -3.82 7.15 19.18
C SER A 119 -2.42 6.88 18.63
N ASP A 120 -1.97 5.63 18.64
CA ASP A 120 -0.66 5.21 18.12
C ASP A 120 -0.62 5.13 16.59
N GLU A 121 -1.77 5.22 15.94
CA GLU A 121 -1.90 5.16 14.48
C GLU A 121 -2.20 6.53 13.85
N ILE A 122 -2.56 7.54 14.67
CA ILE A 122 -2.84 8.89 14.17
C ILE A 122 -1.55 9.54 13.67
N VAL A 123 -1.57 9.98 12.41
CA VAL A 123 -0.49 10.80 11.85
C VAL A 123 -0.87 12.28 11.88
N SER A 124 0.11 13.16 11.77
CA SER A 124 -0.17 14.60 11.74
C SER A 124 -0.99 14.99 10.51
N GLU A 125 -1.84 15.98 10.64
CA GLU A 125 -2.59 16.53 9.50
C GLU A 125 -1.67 16.99 8.38
N ARG A 126 -0.52 17.62 8.76
CA ARG A 126 0.49 18.06 7.80
C ARG A 126 1.05 16.89 6.98
N ALA A 127 1.25 15.73 7.59
CA ALA A 127 1.71 14.52 6.89
C ALA A 127 0.68 14.10 5.83
N ILE A 128 -0.61 14.14 6.17
CA ILE A 128 -1.69 13.81 5.22
C ILE A 128 -1.72 14.82 4.07
N LEU A 129 -1.63 16.12 4.38
CA LEU A 129 -1.59 17.18 3.37
C LEU A 129 -0.44 17.00 2.39
N ASN A 130 0.75 16.70 2.91
CA ASN A 130 1.95 16.49 2.09
C ASN A 130 1.80 15.27 1.17
N VAL A 131 1.32 14.16 1.70
CA VAL A 131 1.12 12.93 0.92
C VAL A 131 0.03 13.14 -0.14
N TYR A 132 -1.09 13.75 0.25
CA TYR A 132 -2.21 14.00 -0.67
C TYR A 132 -1.78 14.90 -1.84
N ALA A 133 -1.02 15.97 -1.56
CA ALA A 133 -0.50 16.86 -2.59
C ALA A 133 0.53 16.19 -3.51
N ALA A 134 1.18 15.13 -3.05
CA ALA A 134 2.20 14.41 -3.81
C ALA A 134 1.63 13.27 -4.67
N ILE A 135 0.32 13.02 -4.63
CA ILE A 135 -0.28 11.91 -5.38
C ILE A 135 -0.07 12.11 -6.88
N GLU A 136 0.60 11.16 -7.48
CA GLU A 136 0.70 11.01 -8.93
C GLU A 136 -0.28 9.91 -9.36
N PRO A 137 -1.31 10.22 -10.15
CA PRO A 137 -2.27 9.21 -10.60
C PRO A 137 -1.57 8.02 -11.24
N PRO A 138 -2.00 6.78 -10.94
CA PRO A 138 -1.42 5.62 -11.61
C PRO A 138 -1.74 5.61 -13.10
N SER A 139 -0.83 5.05 -13.89
CA SER A 139 -1.00 4.92 -15.33
C SER A 139 -0.55 3.55 -15.81
N LEU A 140 -1.12 3.11 -16.93
CA LEU A 140 -0.72 1.85 -17.58
C LEU A 140 0.73 1.89 -18.04
N GLU A 141 1.27 3.07 -18.35
CA GLU A 141 2.66 3.27 -18.75
C GLU A 141 3.67 2.85 -17.68
N GLU A 142 3.27 2.92 -16.40
CA GLU A 142 4.12 2.45 -15.30
C GLU A 142 4.33 0.94 -15.34
N GLY A 143 3.37 0.20 -15.90
CA GLY A 143 3.40 -1.26 -15.98
C GLY A 143 2.17 -1.96 -15.42
N PHE A 144 1.17 -1.21 -14.97
CA PHE A 144 -0.10 -1.78 -14.54
C PHE A 144 -0.89 -2.31 -15.75
N THR A 145 -1.50 -3.49 -15.59
CA THR A 145 -2.41 -4.05 -16.59
C THR A 145 -3.84 -3.56 -16.37
N GLU A 146 -4.15 -3.10 -15.17
CA GLU A 146 -5.47 -2.63 -14.78
C GLU A 146 -5.34 -1.55 -13.70
N ILE A 147 -6.25 -0.58 -13.73
CA ILE A 147 -6.37 0.45 -12.70
C ILE A 147 -7.80 0.42 -12.19
N ILE A 148 -7.96 0.09 -10.89
CA ILE A 148 -9.25 0.13 -10.20
C ILE A 148 -9.35 1.45 -9.47
N GLU A 149 -10.31 2.29 -9.85
CA GLU A 149 -10.58 3.54 -9.16
C GLU A 149 -11.68 3.32 -8.12
N VAL A 150 -11.45 3.78 -6.91
CA VAL A 150 -12.38 3.67 -5.80
C VAL A 150 -12.68 5.07 -5.26
N ASP A 151 -13.95 5.44 -5.24
CA ASP A 151 -14.41 6.74 -4.75
C ASP A 151 -14.67 6.72 -3.24
#